data_f30168465bb555dc7f2f7a4f1fdb0f0d
#
_entry.id   f30168465bb555dc7f2f7a4f1fdb0f0d
#
_cell.length_a   1.000
_cell.length_b   1.000
_cell.length_c   1.000
_cell.angle_alpha   90.00
_cell.angle_beta   90.00
_cell.angle_gamma   90.00
#
_symmetry.space_group_name_H-M   'P 1'
#
loop_
_entity.id
_entity.type
_entity.pdbx_description
1 polymer ?
#
loop_
_entity_poly.entity_id
_entity_poly.type
_entity_poly.pdbx_seq_one_letter_code
_entity_poly.pdbx_strand_id
1 'polypeptide(L)'
;MTRRRPCPVAPGPLEGYAARFDDLFGSLAQRRGFREYLAGLLAPRERNKTLTALAGAEPLAGAGHAAVQRLQFFLSESRWDPEQVNARRLELLAADPATAPHGGGVLVIDDSGDRKDGAKTAHVGHQWLGRYGKTDNGVVTVTTVWADERL
;
A
#
# COMPACT_ATOMS: atom_id res chain seq x y z
N MET A 1 -8.30 -29.13 -40.03
CA MET A 1 -8.13 -28.97 -38.56
C MET A 1 -7.79 -27.53 -38.24
N THR A 2 -8.74 -26.78 -37.71
CA THR A 2 -8.55 -25.36 -37.37
C THR A 2 -7.76 -25.29 -36.04
N ARG A 3 -6.53 -24.79 -36.12
CA ARG A 3 -5.67 -24.60 -34.94
C ARG A 3 -6.30 -23.54 -34.05
N ARG A 4 -6.87 -23.96 -32.90
CA ARG A 4 -7.38 -23.00 -31.90
C ARG A 4 -6.25 -22.10 -31.45
N ARG A 5 -6.40 -20.80 -31.64
CA ARG A 5 -5.47 -19.82 -31.06
C ARG A 5 -5.66 -19.87 -29.53
N PRO A 6 -4.56 -19.90 -28.74
CA PRO A 6 -4.68 -19.80 -27.31
C PRO A 6 -5.35 -18.47 -26.95
N CYS A 7 -6.35 -18.52 -26.06
CA CYS A 7 -6.96 -17.30 -25.54
C CYS A 7 -5.89 -16.52 -24.74
N PRO A 8 -5.76 -15.22 -24.93
CA PRO A 8 -4.90 -14.41 -24.08
C PRO A 8 -5.30 -14.60 -22.61
N VAL A 9 -4.32 -14.78 -21.74
CA VAL A 9 -4.57 -14.87 -20.30
C VAL A 9 -5.11 -13.51 -19.86
N ALA A 10 -6.32 -13.47 -19.29
CA ALA A 10 -6.86 -12.25 -18.70
C ALA A 10 -5.95 -11.80 -17.53
N PRO A 11 -5.66 -10.49 -17.40
CA PRO A 11 -4.90 -10.00 -16.25
C PRO A 11 -5.63 -10.39 -14.95
N GLY A 12 -4.86 -10.80 -13.94
CA GLY A 12 -5.41 -11.07 -12.62
C GLY A 12 -5.98 -9.79 -11.97
N PRO A 13 -6.79 -9.93 -10.89
CA PRO A 13 -7.44 -8.79 -10.23
C PRO A 13 -6.45 -7.70 -9.80
N LEU A 14 -5.30 -8.10 -9.28
CA LEU A 14 -4.24 -7.17 -8.86
C LEU A 14 -3.68 -6.37 -10.04
N GLU A 15 -3.40 -7.02 -11.17
CA GLU A 15 -2.92 -6.34 -12.37
C GLU A 15 -4.00 -5.42 -12.96
N GLY A 16 -5.25 -5.86 -12.99
CA GLY A 16 -6.36 -5.04 -13.44
C GLY A 16 -6.55 -3.77 -12.58
N TYR A 17 -6.36 -3.89 -11.28
CA TYR A 17 -6.39 -2.76 -10.37
C TYR A 17 -5.17 -1.84 -10.56
N ALA A 18 -3.96 -2.39 -10.59
CA ALA A 18 -2.73 -1.62 -10.75
C ALA A 18 -2.68 -0.84 -12.07
N ALA A 19 -3.23 -1.40 -13.15
CA ALA A 19 -3.30 -0.75 -14.45
C ALA A 19 -4.12 0.56 -14.45
N ARG A 20 -5.05 0.72 -13.48
CA ARG A 20 -5.83 1.95 -13.31
C ARG A 20 -5.00 3.16 -12.86
N PHE A 21 -3.75 2.94 -12.49
CA PHE A 21 -2.80 3.95 -12.04
C PHE A 21 -1.67 4.22 -13.04
N ASP A 22 -1.63 3.55 -14.17
CA ASP A 22 -0.50 3.59 -15.11
C ASP A 22 -0.21 4.99 -15.67
N ASP A 23 -1.23 5.80 -15.85
CA ASP A 23 -1.12 7.18 -16.32
C ASP A 23 -0.47 8.13 -15.30
N LEU A 24 -0.43 7.75 -14.02
CA LEU A 24 0.23 8.52 -12.97
C LEU A 24 1.76 8.32 -12.94
N PHE A 25 2.27 7.35 -13.70
CA PHE A 25 3.68 6.98 -13.73
C PHE A 25 4.30 7.21 -15.10
N GLY A 26 5.31 8.08 -15.16
CA GLY A 26 5.95 8.49 -16.39
C GLY A 26 6.81 7.41 -17.08
N SER A 27 7.18 6.32 -16.38
CA SER A 27 8.05 5.29 -16.91
C SER A 27 7.56 3.87 -16.63
N LEU A 28 7.99 2.91 -17.45
CA LEU A 28 7.72 1.50 -17.23
C LEU A 28 8.32 0.99 -15.90
N ALA A 29 9.48 1.52 -15.51
CA ALA A 29 10.13 1.15 -14.25
C ALA A 29 9.29 1.57 -13.04
N GLN A 30 8.68 2.75 -13.08
CA GLN A 30 7.76 3.22 -12.02
C GLN A 30 6.50 2.37 -11.95
N ARG A 31 5.85 2.09 -13.10
CA ARG A 31 4.66 1.21 -13.15
C ARG A 31 4.95 -0.17 -12.59
N ARG A 32 6.12 -0.71 -12.89
CA ARG A 32 6.58 -1.99 -12.33
C ARG A 32 6.83 -1.90 -10.82
N GLY A 33 7.52 -0.84 -10.37
CA GLY A 33 7.77 -0.60 -8.95
C GLY A 33 6.47 -0.47 -8.15
N PHE A 34 5.46 0.23 -8.69
CA PHE A 34 4.14 0.33 -8.07
C PHE A 34 3.47 -1.04 -7.93
N ARG A 35 3.51 -1.89 -8.96
CA ARG A 35 2.97 -3.26 -8.90
C ARG A 35 3.68 -4.12 -7.85
N GLU A 36 5.00 -4.07 -7.82
CA GLU A 36 5.82 -4.79 -6.82
C GLU A 36 5.48 -4.32 -5.39
N TYR A 37 5.32 -3.00 -5.20
CA TYR A 37 4.92 -2.42 -3.92
C TYR A 37 3.51 -2.85 -3.50
N LEU A 38 2.54 -2.71 -4.39
CA LEU A 38 1.14 -3.09 -4.15
C LEU A 38 1.01 -4.57 -3.83
N ALA A 39 1.68 -5.44 -4.58
CA ALA A 39 1.72 -6.87 -4.31
C ALA A 39 2.31 -7.18 -2.92
N GLY A 40 3.39 -6.49 -2.55
CA GLY A 40 4.00 -6.61 -1.23
C GLY A 40 3.08 -6.16 -0.09
N LEU A 41 2.33 -5.07 -0.28
CA LEU A 41 1.35 -4.59 0.71
C LEU A 41 0.21 -5.57 0.94
N LEU A 42 -0.26 -6.23 -0.11
CA LEU A 42 -1.39 -7.17 -0.07
C LEU A 42 -0.97 -8.59 0.32
N ALA A 43 0.32 -8.92 0.26
CA ALA A 43 0.81 -10.24 0.68
C ALA A 43 0.54 -10.46 2.17
N PRO A 44 0.02 -11.63 2.58
CA PRO A 44 -0.18 -11.96 3.98
C PRO A 44 1.15 -11.97 4.74
N ARG A 45 1.19 -11.33 5.91
CA ARG A 45 2.39 -11.19 6.74
C ARG A 45 2.02 -11.23 8.21
N GLU A 46 2.82 -11.95 8.99
CA GLU A 46 2.69 -12.00 10.46
C GLU A 46 3.47 -10.89 11.17
N ARG A 47 4.39 -10.20 10.46
CA ARG A 47 5.27 -9.16 10.99
C ARG A 47 5.12 -7.83 10.26
N ASN A 48 5.82 -6.82 10.77
CA ASN A 48 5.91 -5.52 10.13
C ASN A 48 6.32 -5.63 8.66
N LYS A 49 5.75 -4.78 7.82
CA LYS A 49 6.06 -4.73 6.38
C LYS A 49 7.37 -3.98 6.14
N THR A 50 8.49 -4.65 6.47
CA THR A 50 9.83 -4.16 6.13
C THR A 50 10.02 -4.14 4.62
N LEU A 51 11.00 -3.39 4.13
CA LEU A 51 11.30 -3.32 2.70
C LEU A 51 11.65 -4.70 2.10
N THR A 52 12.40 -5.52 2.85
CA THR A 52 12.72 -6.90 2.47
C THR A 52 11.49 -7.79 2.41
N ALA A 53 10.58 -7.62 3.36
CA ALA A 53 9.31 -8.34 3.37
C ALA A 53 8.41 -7.94 2.20
N LEU A 54 8.26 -6.63 1.93
CA LEU A 54 7.48 -6.12 0.80
C LEU A 54 8.03 -6.61 -0.54
N ALA A 55 9.36 -6.71 -0.67
CA ALA A 55 10.00 -7.24 -1.88
C ALA A 55 9.93 -8.78 -2.00
N GLY A 56 9.30 -9.49 -1.03
CA GLY A 56 9.23 -10.94 -1.02
C GLY A 56 10.58 -11.63 -0.78
N ALA A 57 11.56 -10.93 -0.20
CA ALA A 57 12.93 -11.38 -0.07
C ALA A 57 13.26 -12.04 1.29
N GLU A 58 12.33 -11.99 2.25
CA GLU A 58 12.50 -12.66 3.55
C GLU A 58 12.09 -14.14 3.48
N PRO A 59 12.70 -15.01 4.31
CA PRO A 59 13.80 -14.72 5.26
C PRO A 59 15.21 -14.84 4.65
N LEU A 60 15.34 -15.18 3.38
CA LEU A 60 16.60 -15.65 2.79
C LEU A 60 17.45 -14.56 2.14
N ALA A 61 16.95 -13.36 1.95
CA ALA A 61 17.67 -12.30 1.26
C ALA A 61 17.77 -11.01 2.11
N GLY A 62 18.95 -10.42 2.12
CA GLY A 62 19.22 -9.13 2.76
C GLY A 62 18.97 -7.93 1.84
N ALA A 63 19.32 -6.73 2.33
CA ALA A 63 19.15 -5.46 1.64
C ALA A 63 19.80 -5.36 0.25
N GLY A 64 20.79 -6.20 -0.05
CA GLY A 64 21.45 -6.26 -1.37
C GLY A 64 20.67 -7.02 -2.45
N HIS A 65 19.56 -7.66 -2.12
CA HIS A 65 18.75 -8.38 -3.10
C HIS A 65 18.13 -7.44 -4.15
N ALA A 66 18.20 -7.81 -5.43
CA ALA A 66 17.79 -6.94 -6.53
C ALA A 66 16.34 -6.43 -6.44
N ALA A 67 15.40 -7.24 -5.94
CA ALA A 67 14.02 -6.81 -5.73
C ALA A 67 13.91 -5.76 -4.63
N VAL A 68 14.67 -5.89 -3.54
CA VAL A 68 14.73 -4.90 -2.45
C VAL A 68 15.30 -3.58 -2.96
N GLN A 69 16.38 -3.62 -3.73
CA GLN A 69 17.00 -2.44 -4.32
C GLN A 69 16.05 -1.71 -5.28
N ARG A 70 15.32 -2.43 -6.14
CA ARG A 70 14.32 -1.82 -7.02
C ARG A 70 13.20 -1.15 -6.25
N LEU A 71 12.68 -1.82 -5.22
CA LEU A 71 11.61 -1.29 -4.40
C LEU A 71 12.07 -0.07 -3.59
N GLN A 72 13.27 -0.12 -3.03
CA GLN A 72 13.88 1.02 -2.36
C GLN A 72 14.02 2.22 -3.30
N PHE A 73 14.56 2.02 -4.50
CA PHE A 73 14.67 3.08 -5.50
C PHE A 73 13.30 3.66 -5.86
N PHE A 74 12.29 2.81 -6.07
CA PHE A 74 10.93 3.27 -6.36
C PHE A 74 10.38 4.16 -5.24
N LEU A 75 10.56 3.78 -3.98
CA LEU A 75 9.98 4.51 -2.83
C LEU A 75 10.77 5.76 -2.45
N SER A 76 12.11 5.76 -2.60
CA SER A 76 12.97 6.84 -2.09
C SER A 76 13.45 7.82 -3.17
N GLU A 77 13.69 7.33 -4.39
CA GLU A 77 14.35 8.11 -5.44
C GLU A 77 13.45 8.40 -6.63
N SER A 78 12.45 7.57 -6.87
CA SER A 78 11.57 7.73 -8.03
C SER A 78 10.59 8.87 -7.81
N ARG A 79 10.46 9.73 -8.82
CA ARG A 79 9.52 10.87 -8.77
C ARG A 79 8.12 10.41 -9.13
N TRP A 80 7.28 10.23 -8.14
CA TRP A 80 5.85 10.01 -8.28
C TRP A 80 5.12 10.74 -7.16
N ASP A 81 3.86 11.05 -7.37
CA ASP A 81 3.06 11.83 -6.43
C ASP A 81 2.12 10.93 -5.64
N PRO A 82 2.37 10.70 -4.33
CA PRO A 82 1.51 9.87 -3.49
C PRO A 82 0.10 10.43 -3.34
N GLU A 83 -0.09 11.75 -3.43
CA GLU A 83 -1.42 12.36 -3.33
C GLU A 83 -2.25 12.06 -4.58
N GLN A 84 -1.66 12.06 -5.77
CA GLN A 84 -2.36 11.64 -6.98
C GLN A 84 -2.73 10.16 -6.94
N VAL A 85 -1.86 9.29 -6.42
CA VAL A 85 -2.17 7.88 -6.23
C VAL A 85 -3.32 7.71 -5.22
N ASN A 86 -3.30 8.46 -4.11
CA ASN A 86 -4.37 8.42 -3.12
C ASN A 86 -5.70 8.97 -3.69
N ALA A 87 -5.67 10.07 -4.42
CA ALA A 87 -6.85 10.63 -5.09
C ALA A 87 -7.47 9.62 -6.05
N ARG A 88 -6.67 8.98 -6.92
CA ARG A 88 -7.12 7.93 -7.82
C ARG A 88 -7.73 6.75 -7.05
N ARG A 89 -7.12 6.33 -5.96
CA ARG A 89 -7.67 5.27 -5.10
C ARG A 89 -9.06 5.64 -4.58
N LEU A 90 -9.25 6.86 -4.10
CA LEU A 90 -10.55 7.33 -3.61
C LEU A 90 -11.59 7.43 -4.73
N GLU A 91 -11.21 7.89 -5.92
CA GLU A 91 -12.08 7.87 -7.11
C GLU A 91 -12.57 6.46 -7.44
N LEU A 92 -11.67 5.48 -7.44
CA LEU A 92 -12.01 4.09 -7.71
C LEU A 92 -12.95 3.50 -6.65
N LEU A 93 -12.71 3.79 -5.36
CA LEU A 93 -13.59 3.37 -4.26
C LEU A 93 -14.98 4.00 -4.37
N ALA A 94 -15.06 5.29 -4.71
CA ALA A 94 -16.32 6.00 -4.86
C ALA A 94 -17.11 5.58 -6.11
N ALA A 95 -16.43 5.11 -7.15
CA ALA A 95 -17.05 4.68 -8.39
C ALA A 95 -17.60 3.24 -8.35
N ASP A 96 -17.14 2.42 -7.42
CA ASP A 96 -17.59 1.03 -7.26
C ASP A 96 -18.77 0.98 -6.26
N PRO A 97 -19.97 0.53 -6.68
CA PRO A 97 -21.13 0.43 -5.80
C PRO A 97 -20.92 -0.46 -4.56
N ALA A 98 -19.96 -1.40 -4.61
CA ALA A 98 -19.62 -2.25 -3.48
C ALA A 98 -18.80 -1.52 -2.39
N THR A 99 -18.11 -0.44 -2.75
CA THR A 99 -17.21 0.29 -1.84
C THR A 99 -17.58 1.77 -1.67
N ALA A 100 -18.49 2.28 -2.52
CA ALA A 100 -18.92 3.69 -2.45
C ALA A 100 -19.67 4.00 -1.14
N PRO A 101 -19.36 5.10 -0.47
CA PRO A 101 -20.11 5.56 0.71
C PRO A 101 -21.60 5.75 0.40
N HIS A 102 -22.46 5.42 1.33
CA HIS A 102 -23.91 5.56 1.23
C HIS A 102 -24.53 5.91 2.59
N GLY A 103 -25.83 6.26 2.62
CA GLY A 103 -26.51 6.76 3.82
C GLY A 103 -26.70 5.74 4.97
N GLY A 104 -26.42 4.43 4.73
CA GLY A 104 -26.57 3.38 5.74
C GLY A 104 -25.25 2.96 6.42
N GLY A 105 -24.16 3.66 6.18
CA GLY A 105 -22.88 3.38 6.84
C GLY A 105 -22.47 4.46 7.84
N VAL A 106 -21.31 4.28 8.43
CA VAL A 106 -20.71 5.19 9.43
C VAL A 106 -19.30 5.58 9.05
N LEU A 107 -18.93 6.81 9.36
CA LEU A 107 -17.57 7.28 9.26
C LEU A 107 -16.88 7.10 10.62
N VAL A 108 -15.90 6.23 10.69
CA VAL A 108 -15.09 5.98 11.88
C VAL A 108 -13.81 6.79 11.79
N ILE A 109 -13.51 7.56 12.82
CA ILE A 109 -12.24 8.28 12.99
C ILE A 109 -11.55 7.68 14.20
N ASP A 110 -10.35 7.17 14.03
CA ASP A 110 -9.59 6.53 15.10
C ASP A 110 -8.11 6.86 14.99
N ASP A 111 -7.43 6.82 16.14
CA ASP A 111 -6.00 7.01 16.21
C ASP A 111 -5.26 5.70 16.49
N SER A 112 -4.09 5.52 15.92
CA SER A 112 -3.22 4.42 16.25
C SER A 112 -1.78 4.87 16.43
N GLY A 113 -1.17 4.45 17.56
CA GLY A 113 0.18 4.80 17.93
C GLY A 113 1.15 3.65 17.66
N ASP A 114 2.23 3.95 16.95
CA ASP A 114 3.30 3.00 16.67
C ASP A 114 4.63 3.49 17.26
N ARG A 115 5.23 2.67 18.14
CA ARG A 115 6.50 2.99 18.78
C ARG A 115 7.63 3.02 17.76
N LYS A 116 8.52 4.00 17.88
CA LYS A 116 9.71 4.17 17.06
C LYS A 116 10.96 4.29 17.93
N ASP A 117 12.03 3.61 17.53
CA ASP A 117 13.30 3.66 18.27
C ASP A 117 14.21 4.82 17.83
N GLY A 118 13.93 5.46 16.70
CA GLY A 118 14.71 6.56 16.13
C GLY A 118 14.04 7.92 16.25
N ALA A 119 14.82 8.97 16.00
CA ALA A 119 14.36 10.37 16.02
C ALA A 119 14.22 10.99 14.64
N LYS A 120 14.44 10.22 13.53
CA LYS A 120 14.47 10.74 12.14
C LYS A 120 13.22 10.42 11.33
N THR A 121 12.31 9.63 11.87
CA THR A 121 11.02 9.36 11.19
C THR A 121 10.19 10.64 11.21
N ALA A 122 9.54 10.98 10.10
CA ALA A 122 8.62 12.10 10.04
C ALA A 122 7.55 11.99 11.14
N HIS A 123 7.25 13.11 11.80
CA HIS A 123 6.26 13.21 12.89
C HIS A 123 6.54 12.37 14.13
N VAL A 124 7.75 11.79 14.27
CA VAL A 124 8.13 11.09 15.49
C VAL A 124 8.31 12.07 16.64
N GLY A 125 7.82 11.70 17.81
CA GLY A 125 7.91 12.48 19.02
C GLY A 125 7.46 11.73 20.26
N HIS A 126 7.52 12.38 21.42
CA HIS A 126 7.04 11.83 22.67
C HIS A 126 5.51 12.00 22.73
N GLN A 127 4.77 10.92 22.49
CA GLN A 127 3.33 10.91 22.28
C GLN A 127 2.68 9.80 23.10
N TRP A 128 1.39 9.97 23.43
CA TRP A 128 0.60 8.91 24.04
C TRP A 128 0.38 7.78 23.03
N LEU A 129 0.78 6.58 23.38
CA LEU A 129 0.61 5.40 22.57
C LEU A 129 -0.43 4.48 23.24
N GLY A 130 -1.68 4.57 22.80
CA GLY A 130 -2.82 3.88 23.41
C GLY A 130 -2.61 2.36 23.54
N ARG A 131 -2.00 1.72 22.54
CA ARG A 131 -1.65 0.29 22.57
C ARG A 131 -0.75 -0.10 23.76
N TYR A 132 0.09 0.83 24.22
CA TYR A 132 1.05 0.61 25.30
C TYR A 132 0.60 1.22 26.63
N GLY A 133 -0.49 1.99 26.63
CA GLY A 133 -1.01 2.66 27.81
C GLY A 133 -0.05 3.68 28.45
N LYS A 134 0.87 4.24 27.68
CA LYS A 134 1.89 5.19 28.15
C LYS A 134 2.33 6.15 27.06
N THR A 135 2.94 7.24 27.50
CA THR A 135 3.69 8.14 26.61
C THR A 135 5.05 7.54 26.30
N ASP A 136 5.40 7.48 25.04
CA ASP A 136 6.71 6.97 24.56
C ASP A 136 7.07 7.64 23.23
N ASN A 137 8.28 7.37 22.73
CA ASN A 137 8.72 7.85 21.43
C ASN A 137 7.99 7.08 20.32
N GLY A 138 7.26 7.78 19.47
CA GLY A 138 6.47 7.13 18.42
C GLY A 138 5.82 8.10 17.45
N VAL A 139 5.02 7.53 16.56
CA VAL A 139 4.17 8.26 15.61
C VAL A 139 2.73 7.87 15.88
N VAL A 140 1.85 8.86 16.01
CA VAL A 140 0.40 8.66 16.06
C VAL A 140 -0.18 9.03 14.70
N THR A 141 -0.98 8.12 14.15
CA THR A 141 -1.66 8.30 12.88
C THR A 141 -3.17 8.31 13.14
N VAL A 142 -3.85 9.34 12.67
CA VAL A 142 -5.31 9.40 12.66
C VAL A 142 -5.79 8.88 11.31
N THR A 143 -6.70 7.91 11.34
CA THR A 143 -7.29 7.32 10.14
C THR A 143 -8.80 7.54 10.12
N THR A 144 -9.32 7.70 8.91
CA THR A 144 -10.75 7.80 8.66
C THR A 144 -11.16 6.61 7.80
N VAL A 145 -12.13 5.85 8.26
CA VAL A 145 -12.62 4.64 7.59
C VAL A 145 -14.13 4.75 7.42
N TRP A 146 -14.60 4.51 6.23
CA TRP A 146 -16.01 4.23 5.98
C TRP A 146 -16.28 2.76 6.27
N ALA A 147 -17.32 2.46 7.04
CA ALA A 147 -17.74 1.13 7.39
C ALA A 147 -19.26 0.94 7.26
N ASP A 148 -19.68 -0.23 6.81
CA ASP A 148 -21.06 -0.66 6.84
C ASP A 148 -21.18 -2.17 7.16
N GLU A 149 -22.41 -2.65 7.36
CA GLU A 149 -22.68 -4.05 7.71
C GLU A 149 -22.93 -4.95 6.46
N ARG A 150 -22.71 -4.46 5.25
CA ARG A 150 -23.03 -5.19 4.00
C ARG A 150 -21.88 -6.06 3.50
N LEU A 151 -20.93 -6.40 4.34
CA LEU A 151 -19.83 -7.32 4.01
C LEU A 151 -20.12 -8.73 4.50
#